data_fb22e7165fa2fbf99b640c07d4390510
#
_entry.id   fb22e7165fa2fbf99b640c07d4390510
#
_cell.length_a   1.000
_cell.length_b   1.000
_cell.length_c   1.000
_cell.angle_alpha   90.00
_cell.angle_beta   90.00
_cell.angle_gamma   90.00
#
_symmetry.space_group_name_H-M   'P 1'
#
loop_
_entity.id
_entity.type
_entity.pdbx_description
1 polymer ?
#
loop_
_entity_poly.entity_id
_entity_poly.type
_entity_poly.pdbx_seq_one_letter_code
_entity_poly.pdbx_strand_id
1 'polypeptide(L)'
;MEMTVFRTKVQRAVSEALGEEYSVELREVQKNNGVILQGLMIRRAQENMMPTIYLNSFLKAYEEGATFADIIRKIVTVYREDAVGKQIDISFFTDFEKVKDRICFRLINRDKNRSFLEKVPYIPVLDLAACFYYAYDGNGVQNGMIPIYNNHMSAWNVTDRELFACAVKNTPRLFPCDIMPMESALEELLEELQADVRQHLAREIPMLILTNAGKTYGACCILYPKVLEQLAKRVDGDYYCLLYTSPSPRD
;
A
#
# COMPACT_ATOMS: atom_id res chain seq x y z
N MET A 1 10.55 -10.29 24.02
CA MET A 1 9.54 -9.53 24.83
C MET A 1 8.18 -9.60 24.10
N GLU A 2 7.07 -9.80 24.81
CA GLU A 2 5.77 -9.83 24.15
C GLU A 2 5.39 -8.48 23.53
N MET A 3 4.75 -8.51 22.36
CA MET A 3 4.33 -7.31 21.62
C MET A 3 3.48 -6.36 22.46
N THR A 4 2.58 -6.89 23.28
CA THR A 4 1.69 -6.09 24.15
C THR A 4 2.47 -5.25 25.16
N VAL A 5 3.51 -5.83 25.77
CA VAL A 5 4.38 -5.13 26.72
C VAL A 5 5.28 -4.14 26.00
N PHE A 6 5.81 -4.54 24.84
CA PHE A 6 6.68 -3.69 24.02
C PHE A 6 5.97 -2.41 23.58
N ARG A 7 4.79 -2.54 22.95
CA ARG A 7 4.03 -1.39 22.44
C ARG A 7 3.67 -0.37 23.53
N THR A 8 3.29 -0.86 24.73
CA THR A 8 2.94 0.02 25.85
C THR A 8 4.17 0.79 26.37
N LYS A 9 5.32 0.11 26.48
CA LYS A 9 6.58 0.77 26.86
C LYS A 9 7.04 1.79 25.83
N VAL A 10 6.92 1.45 24.52
CA VAL A 10 7.27 2.37 23.43
C VAL A 10 6.36 3.59 23.43
N GLN A 11 5.04 3.40 23.55
CA GLN A 11 4.08 4.50 23.61
C GLN A 11 4.46 5.51 24.69
N ARG A 12 4.71 5.02 25.91
CA ARG A 12 5.07 5.88 27.06
C ARG A 12 6.38 6.62 26.80
N ALA A 13 7.43 5.91 26.37
CA ALA A 13 8.75 6.52 26.16
C ALA A 13 8.75 7.53 25.00
N VAL A 14 7.99 7.26 23.92
CA VAL A 14 7.83 8.21 22.81
C VAL A 14 7.03 9.44 23.26
N SER A 15 5.96 9.26 24.05
CA SER A 15 5.18 10.37 24.60
C SER A 15 6.05 11.27 25.49
N GLU A 16 6.87 10.69 26.36
CA GLU A 16 7.82 11.42 27.21
C GLU A 16 8.89 12.16 26.38
N ALA A 17 9.38 11.55 25.29
CA ALA A 17 10.41 12.15 24.44
C ALA A 17 9.89 13.27 23.52
N LEU A 18 8.62 13.26 23.16
CA LEU A 18 8.00 14.28 22.28
C LEU A 18 7.42 15.45 23.06
N GLY A 19 6.90 15.23 24.29
CA GLY A 19 6.29 16.25 25.14
C GLY A 19 4.76 16.36 24.99
N GLU A 20 4.15 17.23 25.81
CA GLU A 20 2.70 17.32 26.01
C GLU A 20 1.92 17.82 24.78
N GLU A 21 2.57 18.47 23.82
CA GLU A 21 1.93 18.94 22.59
C GLU A 21 1.61 17.80 21.60
N TYR A 22 2.06 16.57 21.89
CA TYR A 22 1.85 15.39 21.05
C TYR A 22 0.95 14.36 21.74
N SER A 23 -0.03 13.87 20.97
CA SER A 23 -0.83 12.71 21.35
C SER A 23 -0.23 11.46 20.70
N VAL A 24 0.04 10.44 21.50
CA VAL A 24 0.61 9.16 21.05
C VAL A 24 -0.37 8.04 21.37
N GLU A 25 -0.92 7.43 20.31
CA GLU A 25 -1.96 6.40 20.42
C GLU A 25 -1.47 5.07 19.85
N LEU A 26 -1.89 3.96 20.46
CA LEU A 26 -1.71 2.62 19.92
C LEU A 26 -2.95 2.19 19.17
N ARG A 27 -2.78 1.66 17.95
CA ARG A 27 -3.87 1.06 17.17
C ARG A 27 -3.43 -0.21 16.47
N GLU A 28 -4.34 -1.15 16.39
CA GLU A 28 -4.19 -2.28 15.50
C GLU A 28 -4.64 -1.85 14.09
N VAL A 29 -3.75 -2.01 13.13
CA VAL A 29 -4.01 -1.65 11.75
C VAL A 29 -4.10 -2.92 10.93
N GLN A 30 -5.29 -3.18 10.42
CA GLN A 30 -5.49 -4.29 9.51
C GLN A 30 -4.96 -3.91 8.12
N LYS A 31 -3.99 -4.68 7.66
CA LYS A 31 -3.44 -4.59 6.31
C LYS A 31 -4.09 -5.60 5.37
N ASN A 32 -3.68 -5.56 4.12
CA ASN A 32 -4.12 -6.51 3.11
C ASN A 32 -3.91 -7.96 3.57
N ASN A 33 -4.79 -8.87 3.14
CA ASN A 33 -4.79 -10.30 3.47
C ASN A 33 -4.91 -10.63 4.98
N GLY A 34 -5.56 -9.74 5.77
CA GLY A 34 -5.80 -9.97 7.18
C GLY A 34 -4.58 -9.82 8.09
N VAL A 35 -3.47 -9.31 7.59
CA VAL A 35 -2.29 -9.00 8.41
C VAL A 35 -2.63 -7.88 9.38
N ILE A 36 -2.36 -8.09 10.66
CA ILE A 36 -2.57 -7.09 11.71
C ILE A 36 -1.20 -6.56 12.16
N LEU A 37 -1.00 -5.27 12.02
CA LEU A 37 0.19 -4.58 12.49
C LEU A 37 -0.14 -3.70 13.69
N GLN A 38 0.82 -3.58 14.61
CA GLN A 38 0.71 -2.70 15.77
C GLN A 38 1.21 -1.30 15.38
N GLY A 39 0.29 -0.37 15.23
CA GLY A 39 0.58 1.01 14.85
C GLY A 39 0.75 1.92 16.08
N LEU A 40 1.78 2.73 16.04
CA LEU A 40 1.96 3.90 16.90
C LEU A 40 1.58 5.14 16.09
N MET A 41 0.49 5.77 16.46
CA MET A 41 -0.01 6.97 15.80
C MET A 41 0.40 8.19 16.61
N ILE A 42 1.06 9.15 15.99
CA ILE A 42 1.56 10.36 16.63
C ILE A 42 0.90 11.56 15.96
N ARG A 43 0.26 12.43 16.75
CA ARG A 43 -0.42 13.63 16.28
C ARG A 43 0.01 14.85 17.09
N ARG A 44 0.37 15.91 16.41
CA ARG A 44 0.52 17.24 17.03
C ARG A 44 -0.83 17.95 17.09
N ALA A 45 -1.07 18.75 18.11
CA ALA A 45 -2.38 19.32 18.44
C ALA A 45 -3.07 20.12 17.32
N GLN A 46 -2.34 20.66 16.34
CA GLN A 46 -2.88 21.47 15.23
C GLN A 46 -2.74 20.78 13.86
N GLU A 47 -2.29 19.52 13.81
CA GLU A 47 -2.08 18.81 12.55
C GLU A 47 -3.24 17.86 12.28
N ASN A 48 -3.67 17.77 11.02
CA ASN A 48 -4.71 16.85 10.58
C ASN A 48 -4.14 15.52 10.03
N MET A 49 -2.82 15.41 9.89
CA MET A 49 -2.14 14.17 9.57
C MET A 49 -1.67 13.45 10.84
N MET A 50 -1.84 12.15 10.83
CA MET A 50 -1.42 11.27 11.91
C MET A 50 -0.65 10.08 11.30
N PRO A 51 0.66 10.24 11.06
CA PRO A 51 1.46 9.15 10.53
C PRO A 51 1.44 7.96 11.49
N THR A 52 1.41 6.77 10.91
CA THR A 52 1.39 5.52 11.67
C THR A 52 2.73 4.82 11.52
N ILE A 53 3.43 4.63 12.63
CA ILE A 53 4.70 3.90 12.69
C ILE A 53 4.39 2.47 13.15
N TYR A 54 4.75 1.46 12.33
CA TYR A 54 4.50 0.06 12.65
C TYR A 54 5.58 -0.51 13.56
N LEU A 55 5.16 -0.96 14.74
CA LEU A 55 6.06 -1.42 15.79
C LEU A 55 6.62 -2.83 15.58
N ASN A 56 6.07 -3.59 14.64
CA ASN A 56 6.47 -4.99 14.39
C ASN A 56 7.95 -5.12 14.00
N SER A 57 8.45 -4.25 13.12
CA SER A 57 9.86 -4.23 12.72
C SER A 57 10.79 -3.80 13.86
N PHE A 58 10.32 -2.89 14.71
CA PHE A 58 11.08 -2.42 15.87
C PHE A 58 11.18 -3.48 16.97
N LEU A 59 10.12 -4.27 17.18
CA LEU A 59 10.20 -5.41 18.11
C LEU A 59 11.23 -6.43 17.61
N LYS A 60 11.21 -6.75 16.31
CA LYS A 60 12.20 -7.66 15.71
C LYS A 60 13.63 -7.15 15.91
N ALA A 61 13.88 -5.87 15.64
CA ALA A 61 15.18 -5.25 15.87
C ALA A 61 15.62 -5.31 17.35
N TYR A 62 14.68 -5.15 18.28
CA TYR A 62 14.94 -5.30 19.72
C TYR A 62 15.33 -6.74 20.08
N GLU A 63 14.67 -7.74 19.49
CA GLU A 63 14.98 -9.16 19.70
C GLU A 63 16.32 -9.57 19.06
N GLU A 64 16.72 -8.87 18.00
CA GLU A 64 18.04 -9.00 17.35
C GLU A 64 19.17 -8.24 18.08
N GLY A 65 18.89 -7.57 19.21
CA GLY A 65 19.89 -6.96 20.09
C GLY A 65 19.99 -5.43 20.05
N ALA A 66 19.10 -4.74 19.31
CA ALA A 66 19.05 -3.28 19.40
C ALA A 66 18.63 -2.81 20.80
N THR A 67 19.21 -1.72 21.31
CA THR A 67 18.81 -1.20 22.62
C THR A 67 17.45 -0.51 22.55
N PHE A 68 16.70 -0.55 23.65
CA PHE A 68 15.40 0.14 23.72
C PHE A 68 15.54 1.66 23.46
N ALA A 69 16.62 2.28 23.93
CA ALA A 69 16.89 3.69 23.70
C ALA A 69 17.12 4.03 22.22
N ASP A 70 17.81 3.16 21.47
CA ASP A 70 18.02 3.35 20.04
C ASP A 70 16.72 3.22 19.25
N ILE A 71 15.85 2.30 19.66
CA ILE A 71 14.52 2.14 19.07
C ILE A 71 13.69 3.41 19.27
N ILE A 72 13.63 3.96 20.47
CA ILE A 72 12.88 5.20 20.74
C ILE A 72 13.45 6.36 19.92
N ARG A 73 14.78 6.50 19.88
CA ARG A 73 15.44 7.53 19.07
C ARG A 73 15.07 7.39 17.60
N LYS A 74 15.12 6.19 17.05
CA LYS A 74 14.77 5.92 15.64
C LYS A 74 13.31 6.23 15.34
N ILE A 75 12.38 5.85 16.23
CA ILE A 75 10.95 6.16 16.07
C ILE A 75 10.73 7.68 16.04
N VAL A 76 11.33 8.43 16.96
CA VAL A 76 11.21 9.89 17.03
C VAL A 76 11.83 10.55 15.78
N THR A 77 12.95 10.03 15.27
CA THR A 77 13.60 10.53 14.06
C THR A 77 12.71 10.32 12.84
N VAL A 78 12.21 9.09 12.63
CA VAL A 78 11.28 8.76 11.54
C VAL A 78 10.04 9.66 11.58
N TYR A 79 9.45 9.85 12.76
CA TYR A 79 8.31 10.75 12.91
C TYR A 79 8.64 12.18 12.47
N ARG A 80 9.78 12.73 12.91
CA ARG A 80 10.17 14.11 12.59
C ARG A 80 10.49 14.31 11.11
N GLU A 81 11.06 13.31 10.45
CA GLU A 81 11.37 13.35 9.02
C GLU A 81 10.10 13.28 8.16
N ASP A 82 9.12 12.45 8.54
CA ASP A 82 7.91 12.22 7.74
C ASP A 82 6.77 13.20 8.04
N ALA A 83 6.67 13.72 9.26
CA ALA A 83 5.50 14.44 9.75
C ALA A 83 5.57 15.96 9.64
N VAL A 84 6.76 16.54 9.39
CA VAL A 84 6.94 17.98 9.52
C VAL A 84 6.13 18.76 8.48
N GLY A 85 5.08 19.46 8.95
CA GLY A 85 4.41 20.53 8.22
C GLY A 85 3.40 20.11 7.15
N LYS A 86 2.98 18.84 7.09
CA LYS A 86 2.03 18.38 6.08
C LYS A 86 0.58 18.52 6.56
N GLN A 87 -0.05 19.64 6.27
CA GLN A 87 -1.51 19.73 6.30
C GLN A 87 -2.06 19.32 4.93
N ILE A 88 -2.96 18.35 4.91
CA ILE A 88 -3.68 17.97 3.70
C ILE A 88 -5.08 18.58 3.79
N ASP A 89 -5.40 19.48 2.86
CA ASP A 89 -6.78 19.90 2.67
C ASP A 89 -7.53 18.76 1.97
N ILE A 90 -8.45 18.13 2.70
CA ILE A 90 -9.31 17.04 2.19
C ILE A 90 -10.74 17.55 1.87
N SER A 91 -10.99 18.86 1.90
CA SER A 91 -12.32 19.42 1.62
C SER A 91 -12.82 19.07 0.22
N PHE A 92 -11.91 18.97 -0.76
CA PHE A 92 -12.22 18.54 -2.12
C PHE A 92 -12.83 17.13 -2.18
N PHE A 93 -12.54 16.27 -1.21
CA PHE A 93 -12.98 14.87 -1.17
C PHE A 93 -14.49 14.72 -0.90
N THR A 94 -15.16 15.79 -0.55
CA THR A 94 -16.62 15.81 -0.39
C THR A 94 -17.39 15.94 -1.71
N ASP A 95 -16.71 16.28 -2.81
CA ASP A 95 -17.27 16.55 -4.12
C ASP A 95 -16.79 15.53 -5.15
N PHE A 96 -17.70 14.70 -5.67
CA PHE A 96 -17.39 13.65 -6.64
C PHE A 96 -16.75 14.21 -7.91
N GLU A 97 -17.21 15.33 -8.42
CA GLU A 97 -16.66 15.93 -9.64
C GLU A 97 -15.18 16.30 -9.51
N LYS A 98 -14.73 16.64 -8.29
CA LYS A 98 -13.32 16.96 -8.02
C LYS A 98 -12.44 15.73 -7.87
N VAL A 99 -13.01 14.58 -7.51
CA VAL A 99 -12.24 13.36 -7.24
C VAL A 99 -12.29 12.34 -8.37
N LYS A 100 -13.34 12.34 -9.20
CA LYS A 100 -13.62 11.30 -10.18
C LYS A 100 -12.46 10.98 -11.12
N ASP A 101 -11.66 11.98 -11.53
CA ASP A 101 -10.57 11.81 -12.50
C ASP A 101 -9.31 11.17 -11.89
N ARG A 102 -9.29 10.96 -10.57
CA ARG A 102 -8.20 10.29 -9.86
C ARG A 102 -8.67 9.08 -9.05
N ILE A 103 -9.90 8.64 -9.24
CA ILE A 103 -10.40 7.38 -8.70
C ILE A 103 -9.76 6.22 -9.46
N CYS A 104 -9.11 5.34 -8.72
CA CYS A 104 -8.39 4.17 -9.23
C CYS A 104 -8.88 2.91 -8.52
N PHE A 105 -8.52 1.75 -9.05
CA PHE A 105 -8.78 0.47 -8.39
C PHE A 105 -7.50 -0.31 -8.10
N ARG A 106 -7.58 -1.18 -7.09
CA ARG A 106 -6.59 -2.20 -6.79
C ARG A 106 -7.25 -3.55 -6.61
N LEU A 107 -6.52 -4.63 -6.83
CA LEU A 107 -7.00 -5.99 -6.59
C LEU A 107 -6.50 -6.48 -5.23
N ILE A 108 -7.41 -7.08 -4.45
CA ILE A 108 -7.10 -7.77 -3.21
C ILE A 108 -7.79 -9.13 -3.18
N ASN A 109 -7.28 -10.06 -2.39
CA ASN A 109 -7.94 -11.34 -2.18
C ASN A 109 -9.25 -11.16 -1.40
N ARG A 110 -10.37 -11.65 -1.94
CA ARG A 110 -11.70 -11.43 -1.37
C ARG A 110 -11.88 -12.11 -0.02
N ASP A 111 -11.46 -13.36 0.10
CA ASP A 111 -11.70 -14.14 1.32
C ASP A 111 -10.85 -13.67 2.49
N LYS A 112 -9.61 -13.29 2.22
CA LYS A 112 -8.68 -12.80 3.25
C LYS A 112 -8.98 -11.37 3.73
N ASN A 113 -9.84 -10.64 3.01
CA ASN A 113 -10.14 -9.23 3.29
C ASN A 113 -11.63 -8.97 3.59
N ARG A 114 -12.41 -9.97 4.00
CA ARG A 114 -13.87 -9.86 4.20
C ARG A 114 -14.25 -8.68 5.09
N SER A 115 -13.61 -8.52 6.25
CA SER A 115 -13.93 -7.44 7.20
C SER A 115 -13.63 -6.03 6.66
N PHE A 116 -12.67 -5.90 5.76
CA PHE A 116 -12.40 -4.67 5.04
C PHE A 116 -13.46 -4.43 3.95
N LEU A 117 -13.81 -5.47 3.19
CA LEU A 117 -14.78 -5.40 2.09
C LEU A 117 -16.21 -5.06 2.54
N GLU A 118 -16.57 -5.32 3.79
CA GLU A 118 -17.86 -4.87 4.37
C GLU A 118 -17.96 -3.32 4.43
N LYS A 119 -16.83 -2.62 4.46
CA LYS A 119 -16.75 -1.17 4.67
C LYS A 119 -16.53 -0.38 3.39
N VAL A 120 -16.13 -1.04 2.31
CA VAL A 120 -15.73 -0.40 1.05
C VAL A 120 -16.53 -0.93 -0.13
N PRO A 121 -16.80 -0.10 -1.15
CA PRO A 121 -17.34 -0.58 -2.42
C PRO A 121 -16.28 -1.41 -3.16
N TYR A 122 -16.73 -2.48 -3.83
CA TYR A 122 -15.85 -3.30 -4.65
C TYR A 122 -16.61 -4.03 -5.75
N ILE A 123 -15.88 -4.40 -6.80
CA ILE A 123 -16.37 -5.29 -7.86
C ILE A 123 -15.72 -6.66 -7.68
N PRO A 124 -16.50 -7.76 -7.56
CA PRO A 124 -15.93 -9.09 -7.48
C PRO A 124 -15.32 -9.51 -8.82
N VAL A 125 -14.12 -10.08 -8.77
CA VAL A 125 -13.37 -10.61 -9.93
C VAL A 125 -12.77 -11.95 -9.54
N LEU A 126 -13.45 -13.06 -9.91
CA LEU A 126 -13.09 -14.41 -9.48
C LEU A 126 -13.00 -14.50 -7.92
N ASP A 127 -11.85 -14.87 -7.39
CA ASP A 127 -11.54 -14.92 -5.95
C ASP A 127 -10.99 -13.58 -5.41
N LEU A 128 -10.94 -12.56 -6.27
CA LEU A 128 -10.45 -11.22 -5.94
C LEU A 128 -11.58 -10.21 -5.80
N ALA A 129 -11.23 -9.04 -5.28
CA ALA A 129 -12.08 -7.85 -5.22
C ALA A 129 -11.30 -6.64 -5.78
N ALA A 130 -11.91 -5.95 -6.75
CA ALA A 130 -11.41 -4.66 -7.22
C ALA A 130 -11.97 -3.56 -6.29
N CYS A 131 -11.14 -3.05 -5.39
CA CYS A 131 -11.47 -1.97 -4.46
C CYS A 131 -10.98 -0.64 -4.97
N PHE A 132 -11.67 0.44 -4.57
CA PHE A 132 -11.41 1.78 -5.07
C PHE A 132 -10.63 2.63 -4.09
N TYR A 133 -9.81 3.52 -4.64
CA TYR A 133 -9.08 4.54 -3.90
C TYR A 133 -8.91 5.80 -4.75
N TYR A 134 -8.74 6.92 -4.09
CA TYR A 134 -8.33 8.17 -4.72
C TYR A 134 -6.80 8.24 -4.72
N ALA A 135 -6.21 8.42 -5.90
CA ALA A 135 -4.77 8.61 -6.06
C ALA A 135 -4.40 10.07 -5.73
N TYR A 136 -3.91 10.28 -4.52
CA TYR A 136 -3.52 11.61 -4.03
C TYR A 136 -2.08 11.93 -4.43
N ASP A 137 -1.87 13.14 -4.92
CA ASP A 137 -0.56 13.68 -5.23
C ASP A 137 -0.58 15.18 -4.92
N GLY A 138 0.16 15.61 -3.91
CA GLY A 138 0.15 17.00 -3.49
C GLY A 138 0.73 17.21 -2.09
N ASN A 139 1.03 18.45 -1.74
CA ASN A 139 1.54 18.86 -0.44
C ASN A 139 2.77 18.04 0.04
N GLY A 140 3.65 17.63 -0.88
CA GLY A 140 4.83 16.81 -0.57
C GLY A 140 4.53 15.33 -0.29
N VAL A 141 3.28 14.88 -0.48
CA VAL A 141 2.90 13.46 -0.48
C VAL A 141 2.85 12.99 -1.92
N GLN A 142 3.75 12.08 -2.29
CA GLN A 142 3.75 11.42 -3.59
C GLN A 142 3.11 10.04 -3.45
N ASN A 143 2.32 9.64 -4.45
CA ASN A 143 1.66 8.34 -4.51
C ASN A 143 0.77 8.04 -3.28
N GLY A 144 0.14 9.06 -2.70
CA GLY A 144 -0.81 8.90 -1.61
C GLY A 144 -2.06 8.16 -2.08
N MET A 145 -2.66 7.36 -1.20
CA MET A 145 -3.87 6.60 -1.52
C MET A 145 -4.91 6.78 -0.42
N ILE A 146 -6.06 7.35 -0.79
CA ILE A 146 -7.18 7.52 0.13
C ILE A 146 -8.23 6.45 -0.22
N PRO A 147 -8.46 5.44 0.63
CA PRO A 147 -9.48 4.42 0.36
C PRO A 147 -10.88 5.05 0.27
N ILE A 148 -11.67 4.55 -0.67
CA ILE A 148 -13.07 4.96 -0.80
C ILE A 148 -13.93 4.00 0.04
N TYR A 149 -14.69 4.55 0.98
CA TYR A 149 -15.59 3.82 1.86
C TYR A 149 -17.05 3.97 1.41
N ASN A 150 -17.94 3.11 1.89
CA ASN A 150 -19.37 3.13 1.57
C ASN A 150 -20.06 4.46 1.95
N ASN A 151 -19.61 5.13 3.02
CA ASN A 151 -20.11 6.45 3.40
C ASN A 151 -19.75 7.54 2.38
N HIS A 152 -18.61 7.46 1.71
CA HIS A 152 -18.25 8.38 0.62
C HIS A 152 -19.20 8.20 -0.57
N MET A 153 -19.52 6.95 -0.94
CA MET A 153 -20.50 6.65 -1.98
C MET A 153 -21.85 7.30 -1.71
N SER A 154 -22.33 7.16 -0.47
CA SER A 154 -23.59 7.76 -0.03
C SER A 154 -23.56 9.28 -0.09
N ALA A 155 -22.45 9.91 0.33
CA ALA A 155 -22.29 11.37 0.30
C ALA A 155 -22.19 11.90 -1.13
N TRP A 156 -21.58 11.17 -2.05
CA TRP A 156 -21.44 11.54 -3.46
C TRP A 156 -22.67 11.15 -4.30
N ASN A 157 -23.58 10.35 -3.76
CA ASN A 157 -24.72 9.77 -4.47
C ASN A 157 -24.34 9.06 -5.76
N VAL A 158 -23.31 8.21 -5.70
CA VAL A 158 -22.77 7.44 -6.82
C VAL A 158 -22.83 5.94 -6.55
N THR A 159 -22.84 5.15 -7.61
CA THR A 159 -22.86 3.69 -7.58
C THR A 159 -21.46 3.11 -7.76
N ASP A 160 -21.27 1.85 -7.34
CA ASP A 160 -20.05 1.09 -7.57
C ASP A 160 -19.70 0.96 -9.05
N ARG A 161 -20.71 0.91 -9.95
CA ARG A 161 -20.51 0.89 -11.41
C ARG A 161 -19.94 2.21 -11.93
N GLU A 162 -20.38 3.34 -11.42
CA GLU A 162 -19.84 4.65 -11.77
C GLU A 162 -18.40 4.81 -11.29
N LEU A 163 -18.11 4.37 -10.07
CA LEU A 163 -16.72 4.32 -9.58
C LEU A 163 -15.84 3.44 -10.46
N PHE A 164 -16.34 2.26 -10.83
CA PHE A 164 -15.59 1.35 -11.68
C PHE A 164 -15.32 1.92 -13.06
N ALA A 165 -16.32 2.59 -13.66
CA ALA A 165 -16.15 3.26 -14.95
C ALA A 165 -15.06 4.35 -14.92
N CYS A 166 -15.00 5.15 -13.84
CA CYS A 166 -13.92 6.10 -13.61
C CYS A 166 -12.58 5.39 -13.43
N ALA A 167 -12.54 4.37 -12.58
CA ALA A 167 -11.31 3.68 -12.22
C ALA A 167 -10.67 2.92 -13.38
N VAL A 168 -11.47 2.25 -14.23
CA VAL A 168 -10.97 1.55 -15.43
C VAL A 168 -10.29 2.52 -16.41
N LYS A 169 -10.78 3.74 -16.51
CA LYS A 169 -10.18 4.79 -17.35
C LYS A 169 -8.92 5.38 -16.70
N ASN A 170 -8.97 5.66 -15.41
CA ASN A 170 -7.93 6.41 -14.72
C ASN A 170 -6.73 5.55 -14.33
N THR A 171 -6.97 4.31 -13.85
CA THR A 171 -5.89 3.48 -13.32
C THR A 171 -4.79 3.21 -14.35
N PRO A 172 -5.09 2.79 -15.61
CA PRO A 172 -4.05 2.62 -16.62
C PRO A 172 -3.36 3.92 -17.04
N ARG A 173 -4.05 5.06 -16.94
CA ARG A 173 -3.50 6.37 -17.28
C ARG A 173 -2.53 6.89 -16.20
N LEU A 174 -2.88 6.72 -14.94
CA LEU A 174 -2.07 7.19 -13.80
C LEU A 174 -0.95 6.20 -13.43
N PHE A 175 -1.21 4.91 -13.63
CA PHE A 175 -0.30 3.82 -13.33
C PHE A 175 -0.14 2.91 -14.55
N PRO A 176 0.61 3.33 -15.57
CA PRO A 176 0.79 2.55 -16.80
C PRO A 176 1.32 1.14 -16.51
N CYS A 177 0.81 0.17 -17.27
CA CYS A 177 1.27 -1.21 -17.17
C CYS A 177 2.71 -1.35 -17.63
N ASP A 178 3.47 -2.17 -16.93
CA ASP A 178 4.80 -2.62 -17.29
C ASP A 178 4.83 -4.14 -17.34
N ILE A 179 5.43 -4.69 -18.41
CA ILE A 179 5.59 -6.12 -18.63
C ILE A 179 7.08 -6.39 -18.86
N MET A 180 7.73 -6.99 -17.91
CA MET A 180 9.17 -7.24 -17.95
C MET A 180 9.48 -8.72 -17.70
N PRO A 181 10.60 -9.26 -18.24
CA PRO A 181 11.11 -10.56 -17.84
C PRO A 181 11.46 -10.58 -16.34
N MET A 182 11.27 -11.72 -15.69
CA MET A 182 11.65 -11.90 -14.28
C MET A 182 13.14 -11.57 -14.04
N GLU A 183 13.99 -11.88 -15.02
CA GLU A 183 15.43 -11.59 -15.01
C GLU A 183 15.69 -10.11 -14.76
N SER A 184 15.02 -9.22 -15.53
CA SER A 184 15.21 -7.77 -15.39
C SER A 184 14.76 -7.24 -14.03
N ALA A 185 13.73 -7.84 -13.44
CA ALA A 185 13.30 -7.47 -12.10
C ALA A 185 14.26 -7.98 -11.01
N LEU A 186 14.90 -9.12 -11.26
CA LEU A 186 15.91 -9.69 -10.36
C LEU A 186 17.25 -8.97 -10.47
N GLU A 187 17.61 -8.42 -11.64
CA GLU A 187 18.84 -7.64 -11.82
C GLU A 187 18.90 -6.46 -10.85
N GLU A 188 17.80 -5.76 -10.65
CA GLU A 188 17.71 -4.67 -9.67
C GLU A 188 17.90 -5.15 -8.21
N LEU A 189 17.52 -6.39 -7.90
CA LEU A 189 17.62 -6.98 -6.55
C LEU A 189 18.94 -7.73 -6.33
N LEU A 190 19.60 -8.16 -7.41
CA LEU A 190 20.74 -9.07 -7.41
C LEU A 190 22.04 -8.40 -7.87
N GLU A 191 22.14 -7.07 -7.83
CA GLU A 191 23.39 -6.34 -8.09
C GLU A 191 24.57 -6.88 -7.25
N GLU A 192 24.26 -7.52 -6.11
CA GLU A 192 25.25 -8.13 -5.20
C GLU A 192 25.60 -9.59 -5.51
N LEU A 193 24.90 -10.29 -6.43
CA LEU A 193 25.15 -11.68 -6.74
C LEU A 193 26.11 -11.87 -7.93
N GLN A 194 26.89 -12.94 -7.88
CA GLN A 194 27.87 -13.31 -8.93
C GLN A 194 27.17 -13.56 -10.28
N ALA A 195 27.80 -13.13 -11.37
CA ALA A 195 27.26 -13.19 -12.74
C ALA A 195 26.81 -14.60 -13.18
N ASP A 196 27.48 -15.65 -12.72
CA ASP A 196 27.17 -17.04 -13.06
C ASP A 196 25.81 -17.50 -12.52
N VAL A 197 25.44 -17.04 -11.32
CA VAL A 197 24.13 -17.35 -10.69
C VAL A 197 23.01 -16.64 -11.44
N ARG A 198 23.23 -15.42 -11.89
CA ARG A 198 22.27 -14.64 -12.70
C ARG A 198 21.96 -15.34 -14.02
N GLN A 199 23.00 -15.78 -14.72
CA GLN A 199 22.88 -16.42 -16.03
C GLN A 199 22.19 -17.79 -15.97
N HIS A 200 22.31 -18.51 -14.83
CA HIS A 200 21.65 -19.79 -14.60
C HIS A 200 20.15 -19.64 -14.31
N LEU A 201 19.80 -18.68 -13.45
CA LEU A 201 18.39 -18.37 -13.11
C LEU A 201 17.61 -17.84 -14.33
N ALA A 202 18.27 -17.05 -15.18
CA ALA A 202 17.69 -16.46 -16.36
C ALA A 202 17.25 -17.48 -17.44
N ARG A 203 17.95 -18.59 -17.56
CA ARG A 203 17.72 -19.57 -18.63
C ARG A 203 16.65 -20.61 -18.33
N GLU A 204 16.29 -20.81 -17.06
CA GLU A 204 15.46 -21.95 -16.66
C GLU A 204 13.97 -21.59 -16.44
N ILE A 205 13.61 -20.32 -16.28
CA ILE A 205 12.23 -19.96 -15.95
C ILE A 205 11.74 -18.82 -16.86
N PRO A 206 11.01 -19.10 -17.94
CA PRO A 206 10.42 -18.07 -18.80
C PRO A 206 9.24 -17.41 -18.08
N MET A 207 9.52 -16.61 -17.08
CA MET A 207 8.51 -15.87 -16.31
C MET A 207 8.48 -14.40 -16.71
N LEU A 208 7.28 -13.88 -16.90
CA LEU A 208 7.03 -12.46 -17.07
C LEU A 208 6.41 -11.88 -15.80
N ILE A 209 6.85 -10.70 -15.42
CA ILE A 209 6.20 -9.89 -14.38
C ILE A 209 5.30 -8.88 -15.05
N LEU A 210 4.01 -8.91 -14.67
CA LEU A 210 3.03 -7.91 -15.03
C LEU A 210 2.80 -7.01 -13.81
N THR A 211 3.20 -5.75 -13.93
CA THR A 211 3.04 -4.75 -12.86
C THR A 211 2.75 -3.37 -13.45
N ASN A 212 2.78 -2.33 -12.64
CA ASN A 212 2.74 -0.95 -13.12
C ASN A 212 4.08 -0.24 -12.86
N ALA A 213 4.30 0.88 -13.54
CA ALA A 213 5.53 1.66 -13.43
C ALA A 213 5.87 2.09 -11.99
N GLY A 214 4.85 2.26 -11.14
CA GLY A 214 5.02 2.61 -9.71
C GLY A 214 5.32 1.41 -8.81
N LYS A 215 5.31 0.17 -9.34
CA LYS A 215 5.48 -1.10 -8.60
C LYS A 215 4.58 -1.23 -7.36
N THR A 216 3.40 -0.55 -7.39
CA THR A 216 2.43 -0.51 -6.29
C THR A 216 1.07 -0.97 -6.79
N TYR A 217 0.48 -1.98 -6.14
CA TYR A 217 -0.78 -2.62 -6.55
C TYR A 217 -0.80 -3.14 -7.99
N GLY A 218 0.35 -3.52 -8.53
CA GLY A 218 0.55 -3.90 -9.92
C GLY A 218 -0.34 -5.06 -10.42
N ALA A 219 -0.85 -5.92 -9.53
CA ALA A 219 -1.79 -6.97 -9.86
C ALA A 219 -3.05 -6.45 -10.61
N CYS A 220 -3.44 -5.19 -10.41
CA CYS A 220 -4.57 -4.57 -11.11
C CYS A 220 -4.37 -4.49 -12.63
N CYS A 221 -3.13 -4.52 -13.13
CA CYS A 221 -2.81 -4.44 -14.55
C CYS A 221 -3.45 -5.56 -15.38
N ILE A 222 -3.77 -6.71 -14.77
CA ILE A 222 -4.47 -7.81 -15.45
C ILE A 222 -5.86 -7.39 -15.96
N LEU A 223 -6.48 -6.40 -15.33
CA LEU A 223 -7.78 -5.87 -15.72
C LEU A 223 -7.69 -4.66 -16.68
N TYR A 224 -6.49 -4.24 -17.06
CA TYR A 224 -6.34 -3.13 -18.01
C TYR A 224 -6.75 -3.56 -19.41
N PRO A 225 -7.43 -2.69 -20.16
CA PRO A 225 -7.82 -3.00 -21.51
C PRO A 225 -6.62 -3.44 -22.37
N LYS A 226 -6.76 -4.53 -23.11
CA LYS A 226 -5.77 -5.09 -24.06
C LYS A 226 -4.47 -5.64 -23.45
N VAL A 227 -4.27 -5.60 -22.13
CA VAL A 227 -3.03 -6.12 -21.52
C VAL A 227 -2.90 -7.63 -21.73
N LEU A 228 -3.98 -8.39 -21.52
CA LEU A 228 -3.96 -9.84 -21.78
C LEU A 228 -3.72 -10.18 -23.25
N GLU A 229 -4.26 -9.38 -24.17
CA GLU A 229 -3.99 -9.52 -25.62
C GLU A 229 -2.51 -9.24 -25.95
N GLN A 230 -1.91 -8.26 -25.30
CA GLN A 230 -0.48 -7.94 -25.46
C GLN A 230 0.40 -9.05 -24.90
N LEU A 231 0.04 -9.61 -23.73
CA LEU A 231 0.70 -10.78 -23.15
C LEU A 231 0.61 -11.99 -24.07
N ALA A 232 -0.58 -12.32 -24.58
CA ALA A 232 -0.79 -13.45 -25.47
C ALA A 232 0.04 -13.35 -26.77
N LYS A 233 0.32 -12.14 -27.26
CA LYS A 233 1.21 -11.93 -28.41
C LYS A 233 2.69 -12.13 -28.11
N ARG A 234 3.10 -12.05 -26.84
CA ARG A 234 4.50 -12.25 -26.42
C ARG A 234 4.80 -13.69 -26.05
N VAL A 235 3.77 -14.44 -25.67
CA VAL A 235 3.88 -15.83 -25.24
C VAL A 235 3.29 -16.70 -26.34
N ASP A 236 4.11 -17.57 -26.92
CA ASP A 236 3.65 -18.55 -27.92
C ASP A 236 3.10 -19.79 -27.20
N GLY A 237 1.78 -19.76 -26.91
CA GLY A 237 1.08 -20.82 -26.20
C GLY A 237 0.30 -20.37 -24.97
N ASP A 238 -0.10 -21.33 -24.14
CA ASP A 238 -0.82 -21.10 -22.89
C ASP A 238 0.13 -20.62 -21.78
N TYR A 239 -0.38 -19.79 -20.87
CA TYR A 239 0.36 -19.32 -19.71
C TYR A 239 -0.48 -19.39 -18.44
N TYR A 240 0.21 -19.59 -17.32
CA TYR A 240 -0.38 -19.55 -15.98
C TYR A 240 -0.14 -18.18 -15.35
N CYS A 241 -1.21 -17.56 -14.85
CA CYS A 241 -1.11 -16.31 -14.13
C CYS A 241 -1.08 -16.56 -12.62
N LEU A 242 0.03 -16.22 -11.98
CA LEU A 242 0.15 -16.22 -10.52
C LEU A 242 -0.13 -14.81 -10.02
N LEU A 243 -1.34 -14.58 -9.50
CA LEU A 243 -1.71 -13.28 -8.92
C LEU A 243 -1.19 -13.19 -7.48
N TYR A 244 -0.22 -12.32 -7.30
CA TYR A 244 0.35 -12.03 -6.00
C TYR A 244 -0.25 -10.74 -5.44
N THR A 245 -1.16 -10.86 -4.49
CA THR A 245 -1.70 -9.75 -3.72
C THR A 245 -1.00 -9.72 -2.36
N SER A 246 0.20 -9.12 -2.34
CA SER A 246 1.10 -9.15 -1.17
C SER A 246 0.52 -8.45 0.06
N PRO A 247 0.74 -8.99 1.27
CA PRO A 247 0.59 -8.25 2.51
C PRO A 247 1.83 -7.37 2.77
N SER A 248 2.20 -6.51 1.82
CA SER A 248 3.34 -5.62 2.02
C SER A 248 3.08 -4.67 3.21
N PRO A 249 4.06 -4.44 4.10
CA PRO A 249 3.95 -3.40 5.13
C PRO A 249 3.80 -1.98 4.56
N ARG A 250 4.03 -1.81 3.26
CA ARG A 250 3.89 -0.53 2.54
C ARG A 250 2.49 -0.29 1.98
N ASP A 251 1.62 -1.31 2.03
CA ASP A 251 0.24 -1.22 1.56
C ASP A 251 -0.71 -0.64 2.62
#